data_de6cf8ce82efd23af70bf002ebc35760
#
_entry.id   de6cf8ce82efd23af70bf002ebc35760
#
_cell.length_a   1.000
_cell.length_b   1.000
_cell.length_c   1.000
_cell.angle_alpha   90.00
_cell.angle_beta   90.00
_cell.angle_gamma   90.00
#
_symmetry.space_group_name_H-M   'P 1'
#
loop_
_entity.id
_entity.type
_entity.pdbx_description
1 polymer ?
#
loop_
_entity_poly.entity_id
_entity_poly.type
_entity_poly.pdbx_seq_one_letter_code
_entity_poly.pdbx_strand_id
1 'polypeptide(L)'
;NPPTTSAKEFKNKLNLAKKRMFCNYAFYFGATPDNSEELANLKSLEGCCGVKLFAGSSTGTLLVHKEEDIEKVFKHTSKVVAVHSEDEDILNQRKKLRVKGDVNSHPVWRNEECAMSSTRRIVKIAIRLNKKAHILHITTKEEVDFLSQHKGNISFEITPQHLTIYAPVSYTHLRAHETNVD
;
A
#
# COMPACT_ATOMS: atom_id res chain seq x y z
N ASN A 1 -1.77 15.01 -6.46
CA ASN A 1 -0.46 15.57 -6.74
C ASN A 1 -0.38 16.98 -6.19
N PRO A 2 0.72 17.38 -5.57
CA PRO A 2 1.94 16.59 -5.37
C PRO A 2 1.79 15.44 -4.35
N PRO A 3 2.77 14.49 -4.26
CA PRO A 3 2.82 13.48 -3.21
C PRO A 3 2.85 14.12 -1.82
N THR A 4 2.19 13.50 -0.84
CA THR A 4 2.09 14.02 0.52
C THR A 4 3.21 13.44 1.39
N THR A 5 4.45 13.86 1.13
CA THR A 5 5.67 13.27 1.71
C THR A 5 6.45 14.20 2.63
N SER A 6 5.93 15.41 2.85
CA SER A 6 6.49 16.39 3.79
C SER A 6 5.37 17.04 4.61
N ALA A 7 5.72 17.60 5.76
CA ALA A 7 4.77 18.34 6.59
C ALA A 7 4.13 19.54 5.86
N LYS A 8 4.86 20.17 4.94
CA LYS A 8 4.37 21.26 4.09
C LYS A 8 3.28 20.75 3.15
N GLU A 9 3.54 19.68 2.41
CA GLU A 9 2.57 19.09 1.47
C GLU A 9 1.34 18.53 2.20
N PHE A 10 1.53 18.00 3.40
CA PHE A 10 0.44 17.53 4.23
C PHE A 10 -0.49 18.68 4.64
N LYS A 11 0.06 19.80 5.12
CA LYS A 11 -0.72 21.01 5.45
C LYS A 11 -1.44 21.58 4.23
N ASN A 12 -0.79 21.60 3.08
CA ASN A 12 -1.41 22.01 1.82
C ASN A 12 -2.63 21.13 1.49
N LYS A 13 -2.52 19.81 1.64
CA LYS A 13 -3.61 18.87 1.41
C LYS A 13 -4.79 19.12 2.36
N LEU A 14 -4.54 19.35 3.64
CA LEU A 14 -5.58 19.72 4.61
C LEU A 14 -6.28 21.03 4.20
N ASN A 15 -5.52 22.03 3.77
CA ASN A 15 -6.09 23.30 3.32
C ASN A 15 -6.96 23.13 2.07
N LEU A 16 -6.55 22.27 1.12
CA LEU A 16 -7.34 21.96 -0.07
C LEU A 16 -8.64 21.21 0.27
N ALA A 17 -8.62 20.37 1.30
CA ALA A 17 -9.80 19.64 1.77
C ALA A 17 -10.79 20.55 2.52
N LYS A 18 -10.28 21.55 3.21
CA LYS A 18 -11.09 22.50 3.99
C LYS A 18 -12.14 23.15 3.09
N LYS A 19 -13.41 23.14 3.54
CA LYS A 19 -14.58 23.65 2.80
C LYS A 19 -14.97 22.84 1.53
N ARG A 20 -14.32 21.69 1.28
CA ARG A 20 -14.67 20.80 0.16
C ARG A 20 -15.21 19.46 0.61
N MET A 21 -14.84 19.04 1.84
CA MET A 21 -15.31 17.79 2.42
C MET A 21 -16.59 18.02 3.21
N PHE A 22 -17.57 17.16 2.98
CA PHE A 22 -18.87 17.18 3.69
C PHE A 22 -18.89 16.25 4.90
N CYS A 23 -17.84 15.47 5.11
CA CYS A 23 -17.66 14.57 6.25
C CYS A 23 -16.33 14.84 6.95
N ASN A 24 -16.13 14.20 8.10
CA ASN A 24 -14.83 14.19 8.76
C ASN A 24 -13.78 13.53 7.85
N TYR A 25 -12.57 14.06 7.85
CA TYR A 25 -11.49 13.56 7.01
C TYR A 25 -10.15 13.61 7.73
N ALA A 26 -9.29 12.70 7.33
CA ALA A 26 -7.87 12.64 7.68
C ALA A 26 -7.09 12.05 6.50
N PHE A 27 -5.78 12.28 6.46
CA PHE A 27 -4.94 11.83 5.36
C PHE A 27 -3.80 10.96 5.86
N TYR A 28 -3.30 10.09 4.97
CA TYR A 28 -2.06 9.38 5.16
C TYR A 28 -0.87 10.26 4.75
N PHE A 29 0.21 10.11 5.48
CA PHE A 29 1.51 10.66 5.10
C PHE A 29 2.26 9.62 4.27
N GLY A 30 2.78 9.99 3.11
CA GLY A 30 3.49 9.08 2.21
C GLY A 30 4.91 8.80 2.70
N ALA A 31 5.25 7.53 2.90
CA ALA A 31 6.62 7.12 3.17
C ALA A 31 7.45 7.13 1.89
N THR A 32 8.72 7.51 2.02
CA THR A 32 9.78 7.38 1.01
C THR A 32 11.04 6.82 1.67
N PRO A 33 12.04 6.33 0.92
CA PRO A 33 13.30 5.90 1.51
C PRO A 33 14.01 7.01 2.31
N ASP A 34 13.78 8.28 1.94
CA ASP A 34 14.54 9.43 2.42
C ASP A 34 13.83 10.24 3.51
N ASN A 35 12.53 10.01 3.77
CA ASN A 35 11.76 10.83 4.73
C ASN A 35 11.47 10.15 6.07
N SER A 36 12.17 9.07 6.39
CA SER A 36 11.89 8.29 7.61
C SER A 36 12.00 9.11 8.90
N GLU A 37 12.89 10.10 8.96
CA GLU A 37 13.02 10.98 10.13
C GLU A 37 11.80 11.87 10.35
N GLU A 38 11.14 12.33 9.28
CA GLU A 38 9.90 13.10 9.38
C GLU A 38 8.75 12.28 9.99
N LEU A 39 8.78 10.96 9.81
CA LEU A 39 7.74 10.05 10.34
C LEU A 39 7.69 10.02 11.87
N ALA A 40 8.79 10.34 12.56
CA ALA A 40 8.83 10.44 14.01
C ALA A 40 7.94 11.58 14.55
N ASN A 41 7.79 12.65 13.77
CA ASN A 41 7.04 13.84 14.15
C ASN A 41 5.54 13.76 13.84
N LEU A 42 5.06 12.68 13.21
CA LEU A 42 3.66 12.55 12.78
C LEU A 42 2.66 12.45 13.93
N LYS A 43 3.12 12.15 15.16
CA LYS A 43 2.24 12.08 16.34
C LYS A 43 1.54 13.43 16.58
N SER A 44 2.24 14.53 16.38
CA SER A 44 1.76 15.89 16.57
C SER A 44 1.13 16.50 15.32
N LEU A 45 1.17 15.82 14.17
CA LEU A 45 0.61 16.33 12.92
C LEU A 45 -0.90 16.12 12.88
N GLU A 46 -1.65 17.20 13.10
CA GLU A 46 -3.10 17.20 13.07
C GLU A 46 -3.64 16.71 11.71
N GLY A 47 -4.71 15.90 11.74
CA GLY A 47 -5.31 15.34 10.53
C GLY A 47 -4.53 14.18 9.90
N CYS A 48 -3.42 13.73 10.51
CA CYS A 48 -2.67 12.58 10.03
C CYS A 48 -3.19 11.28 10.68
N CYS A 49 -3.82 10.40 9.89
CA CYS A 49 -4.34 9.12 10.39
C CYS A 49 -3.30 7.99 10.38
N GLY A 50 -2.26 8.07 9.57
CA GLY A 50 -1.26 7.02 9.43
C GLY A 50 -0.21 7.32 8.39
N VAL A 51 0.63 6.34 8.12
CA VAL A 51 1.65 6.36 7.08
C VAL A 51 1.22 5.44 5.94
N LYS A 52 1.32 5.89 4.69
CA LYS A 52 1.13 5.06 3.49
C LYS A 52 2.47 4.61 2.96
N LEU A 53 2.65 3.31 2.80
CA LEU A 53 3.84 2.68 2.25
C LEU A 53 3.48 1.88 0.99
N PHE A 54 4.28 2.01 -0.06
CA PHE A 54 4.21 1.19 -1.26
C PHE A 54 5.42 0.26 -1.31
N ALA A 55 5.21 -1.02 -0.99
CA ALA A 55 6.28 -2.04 -1.01
C ALA A 55 6.54 -2.59 -2.42
N GLY A 56 5.58 -2.44 -3.33
CA GLY A 56 5.71 -2.77 -4.75
C GLY A 56 5.29 -1.61 -5.63
N SER A 57 5.70 -1.64 -6.88
CA SER A 57 5.43 -0.62 -7.88
C SER A 57 3.93 -0.42 -8.10
N SER A 58 3.50 0.80 -7.88
CA SER A 58 2.17 1.31 -8.17
C SER A 58 2.33 2.57 -9.02
N THR A 59 1.40 3.52 -8.94
CA THR A 59 1.51 4.81 -9.62
C THR A 59 2.39 5.77 -8.81
N GLY A 60 3.33 6.48 -9.46
CA GLY A 60 4.15 7.52 -8.83
C GLY A 60 5.52 7.04 -8.33
N THR A 61 6.15 7.85 -7.46
CA THR A 61 7.57 7.75 -7.05
C THR A 61 7.73 7.37 -5.56
N LEU A 62 6.71 6.74 -4.95
CA LEU A 62 6.68 6.48 -3.51
C LEU A 62 7.10 5.04 -3.15
N LEU A 63 7.93 4.41 -3.97
CA LEU A 63 8.35 3.02 -3.77
C LEU A 63 9.34 2.89 -2.61
N VAL A 64 9.01 2.02 -1.64
CA VAL A 64 9.88 1.64 -0.51
C VAL A 64 9.91 0.11 -0.47
N HIS A 65 10.79 -0.53 -1.25
CA HIS A 65 10.77 -1.98 -1.44
C HIS A 65 11.89 -2.71 -0.67
N LYS A 66 12.99 -2.04 -0.36
CA LYS A 66 14.10 -2.64 0.38
C LYS A 66 13.69 -2.89 1.84
N GLU A 67 14.01 -4.06 2.37
CA GLU A 67 13.63 -4.45 3.73
C GLU A 67 14.12 -3.46 4.77
N GLU A 68 15.36 -2.98 4.64
CA GLU A 68 15.97 -1.98 5.52
C GLU A 68 15.23 -0.64 5.54
N ASP A 69 14.73 -0.18 4.39
CA ASP A 69 13.96 1.07 4.31
C ASP A 69 12.54 0.89 4.85
N ILE A 70 11.90 -0.27 4.58
CA ILE A 70 10.63 -0.65 5.21
C ILE A 70 10.79 -0.65 6.73
N GLU A 71 11.86 -1.27 7.27
CA GLU A 71 12.12 -1.26 8.71
C GLU A 71 12.30 0.15 9.27
N LYS A 72 13.01 1.04 8.58
CA LYS A 72 13.14 2.44 8.99
C LYS A 72 11.79 3.11 9.12
N VAL A 73 10.89 2.93 8.13
CA VAL A 73 9.52 3.46 8.20
C VAL A 73 8.80 2.97 9.45
N PHE A 74 8.81 1.66 9.71
CA PHE A 74 8.16 1.12 10.90
C PHE A 74 8.82 1.59 12.21
N LYS A 75 10.14 1.66 12.28
CA LYS A 75 10.87 2.11 13.47
C LYS A 75 10.52 3.54 13.85
N HIS A 76 10.50 4.45 12.90
CA HIS A 76 10.36 5.89 13.17
C HIS A 76 8.91 6.32 13.42
N THR A 77 7.91 5.64 12.87
CA THR A 77 6.52 6.06 13.10
C THR A 77 5.89 5.42 14.34
N SER A 78 5.05 6.19 15.04
CA SER A 78 4.13 5.70 16.06
C SER A 78 2.70 5.46 15.52
N LYS A 79 2.46 5.83 14.26
CA LYS A 79 1.17 5.68 13.60
C LYS A 79 1.06 4.31 12.91
N VAL A 80 -0.15 3.90 12.56
CA VAL A 80 -0.35 2.71 11.72
C VAL A 80 0.29 2.92 10.34
N VAL A 81 0.93 1.87 9.82
CA VAL A 81 1.46 1.86 8.44
C VAL A 81 0.49 1.09 7.56
N ALA A 82 -0.14 1.80 6.63
CA ALA A 82 -1.01 1.22 5.61
C ALA A 82 -0.18 0.86 4.37
N VAL A 83 -0.16 -0.41 3.99
CA VAL A 83 0.80 -0.95 3.02
C VAL A 83 0.09 -1.44 1.76
N HIS A 84 0.50 -0.92 0.60
CA HIS A 84 0.31 -1.60 -0.68
C HIS A 84 1.40 -2.68 -0.78
N SER A 85 0.99 -3.94 -0.66
CA SER A 85 1.89 -5.06 -0.40
C SER A 85 2.08 -5.92 -1.66
N GLU A 86 3.10 -5.62 -2.42
CA GLU A 86 3.62 -6.47 -3.49
C GLU A 86 5.15 -6.52 -3.43
N ASP A 87 5.74 -7.63 -3.85
CA ASP A 87 7.17 -7.82 -3.86
C ASP A 87 7.78 -7.28 -5.16
N GLU A 88 8.51 -6.18 -5.07
CA GLU A 88 9.08 -5.48 -6.22
C GLU A 88 10.11 -6.34 -6.98
N ASP A 89 10.87 -7.18 -6.28
CA ASP A 89 11.86 -8.03 -6.92
C ASP A 89 11.18 -9.11 -7.77
N ILE A 90 10.11 -9.72 -7.25
CA ILE A 90 9.30 -10.68 -8.01
C ILE A 90 8.61 -9.98 -9.18
N LEU A 91 8.05 -8.78 -8.98
CA LEU A 91 7.43 -8.00 -10.06
C LEU A 91 8.44 -7.73 -11.19
N ASN A 92 9.65 -7.30 -10.85
CA ASN A 92 10.70 -7.03 -11.84
C ASN A 92 11.13 -8.28 -12.62
N GLN A 93 11.29 -9.42 -11.94
CA GLN A 93 11.59 -10.70 -12.60
C GLN A 93 10.49 -11.13 -13.57
N ARG A 94 9.22 -10.89 -13.21
CA ARG A 94 8.03 -11.28 -13.98
C ARG A 94 7.58 -10.26 -15.01
N LYS A 95 8.11 -9.04 -15.00
CA LYS A 95 7.77 -7.97 -15.95
C LYS A 95 7.88 -8.38 -17.41
N LYS A 96 8.78 -9.29 -17.73
CA LYS A 96 8.94 -9.90 -19.07
C LYS A 96 7.71 -10.67 -19.57
N LEU A 97 6.81 -11.06 -18.66
CA LEU A 97 5.56 -11.75 -18.98
C LEU A 97 4.41 -10.78 -19.32
N ARG A 98 4.64 -9.48 -19.15
CA ARG A 98 3.65 -8.45 -19.50
C ARG A 98 3.54 -8.34 -21.01
N VAL A 99 2.33 -8.45 -21.53
CA VAL A 99 2.01 -8.22 -22.94
C VAL A 99 1.27 -6.89 -23.06
N LYS A 100 1.85 -5.93 -23.80
CA LYS A 100 1.24 -4.61 -23.97
C LYS A 100 -0.10 -4.74 -24.72
N GLY A 101 -1.15 -4.16 -24.14
CA GLY A 101 -2.51 -4.21 -24.69
C GLY A 101 -3.31 -5.48 -24.35
N ASP A 102 -2.69 -6.47 -23.73
CA ASP A 102 -3.40 -7.67 -23.25
C ASP A 102 -3.59 -7.61 -21.73
N VAL A 103 -4.83 -7.32 -21.31
CA VAL A 103 -5.21 -7.26 -19.90
C VAL A 103 -5.08 -8.61 -19.19
N ASN A 104 -5.18 -9.73 -19.91
CA ASN A 104 -5.07 -11.07 -19.34
C ASN A 104 -3.62 -11.39 -18.92
N SER A 105 -2.64 -10.69 -19.45
CA SER A 105 -1.24 -10.82 -19.00
C SER A 105 -1.02 -10.25 -17.59
N HIS A 106 -1.93 -9.42 -17.08
CA HIS A 106 -1.76 -8.76 -15.78
C HIS A 106 -1.69 -9.75 -14.60
N PRO A 107 -2.62 -10.70 -14.40
CA PRO A 107 -2.52 -11.67 -13.32
C PRO A 107 -1.35 -12.65 -13.50
N VAL A 108 -0.82 -12.76 -14.73
CA VAL A 108 0.35 -13.60 -15.01
C VAL A 108 1.62 -12.97 -14.46
N TRP A 109 1.85 -11.69 -14.69
CA TRP A 109 3.08 -11.04 -14.23
C TRP A 109 2.96 -10.44 -12.81
N ARG A 110 1.76 -10.03 -12.38
CA ARG A 110 1.44 -9.65 -11.00
C ARG A 110 0.63 -10.78 -10.35
N ASN A 111 1.30 -11.88 -10.07
CA ASN A 111 0.65 -13.06 -9.53
C ASN A 111 0.52 -13.03 -8.00
N GLU A 112 -0.20 -14.01 -7.48
CA GLU A 112 -0.48 -14.16 -6.04
C GLU A 112 0.79 -14.22 -5.18
N GLU A 113 1.88 -14.80 -5.72
CA GLU A 113 3.16 -14.87 -5.03
C GLU A 113 3.78 -13.49 -4.76
N CYS A 114 3.61 -12.54 -5.69
CA CYS A 114 4.08 -11.16 -5.50
C CYS A 114 3.42 -10.53 -4.27
N ALA A 115 2.13 -10.73 -4.08
CA ALA A 115 1.39 -10.21 -2.93
C ALA A 115 1.78 -10.96 -1.64
N MET A 116 1.74 -12.29 -1.64
CA MET A 116 2.00 -13.11 -0.46
C MET A 116 3.42 -12.95 0.07
N SER A 117 4.45 -12.89 -0.79
CA SER A 117 5.85 -12.70 -0.39
C SER A 117 6.01 -11.39 0.40
N SER A 118 5.50 -10.29 -0.16
CA SER A 118 5.55 -8.99 0.49
C SER A 118 4.75 -8.97 1.79
N THR A 119 3.52 -9.51 1.80
CA THR A 119 2.65 -9.53 2.97
C THR A 119 3.30 -10.27 4.14
N ARG A 120 3.92 -11.42 3.89
CA ARG A 120 4.68 -12.16 4.93
C ARG A 120 5.84 -11.33 5.47
N ARG A 121 6.59 -10.66 4.60
CA ARG A 121 7.71 -9.79 4.99
C ARG A 121 7.24 -8.62 5.85
N ILE A 122 6.20 -7.92 5.45
CA ILE A 122 5.63 -6.79 6.20
C ILE A 122 5.14 -7.22 7.58
N VAL A 123 4.38 -8.32 7.66
CA VAL A 123 3.86 -8.86 8.92
C VAL A 123 5.01 -9.24 9.86
N LYS A 124 6.04 -9.92 9.36
CA LYS A 124 7.23 -10.29 10.13
C LYS A 124 7.93 -9.05 10.72
N ILE A 125 8.12 -8.00 9.91
CA ILE A 125 8.74 -6.74 10.36
C ILE A 125 7.87 -6.07 11.42
N ALA A 126 6.56 -5.92 11.18
CA ALA A 126 5.64 -5.26 12.08
C ALA A 126 5.57 -5.96 13.45
N ILE A 127 5.48 -7.29 13.47
CA ILE A 127 5.46 -8.09 14.71
C ILE A 127 6.79 -7.93 15.45
N ARG A 128 7.93 -8.11 14.80
CA ARG A 128 9.26 -7.99 15.40
C ARG A 128 9.50 -6.63 16.03
N LEU A 129 9.00 -5.57 15.42
CA LEU A 129 9.14 -4.20 15.90
C LEU A 129 7.99 -3.75 16.81
N ASN A 130 7.02 -4.62 17.10
CA ASN A 130 5.80 -4.30 17.83
C ASN A 130 5.08 -3.06 17.30
N LYS A 131 4.88 -2.99 15.98
CA LYS A 131 4.26 -1.87 15.27
C LYS A 131 2.97 -2.28 14.59
N LYS A 132 2.07 -1.32 14.40
CA LYS A 132 0.79 -1.53 13.73
C LYS A 132 0.95 -1.49 12.22
N ALA A 133 0.51 -2.54 11.52
CA ALA A 133 0.41 -2.60 10.08
C ALA A 133 -1.05 -2.82 9.64
N HIS A 134 -1.44 -2.18 8.56
CA HIS A 134 -2.70 -2.40 7.88
C HIS A 134 -2.43 -2.76 6.42
N ILE A 135 -2.75 -3.99 6.04
CA ILE A 135 -2.52 -4.46 4.66
C ILE A 135 -3.74 -4.10 3.83
N LEU A 136 -3.53 -3.30 2.80
CA LEU A 136 -4.59 -2.72 1.98
C LEU A 136 -5.08 -3.68 0.90
N HIS A 137 -6.37 -3.59 0.56
CA HIS A 137 -7.00 -4.17 -0.64
C HIS A 137 -6.51 -5.59 -0.97
N ILE A 138 -6.59 -6.51 -0.03
CA ILE A 138 -6.22 -7.92 -0.20
C ILE A 138 -7.02 -8.55 -1.34
N THR A 139 -6.34 -9.34 -2.17
CA THR A 139 -6.89 -9.93 -3.39
C THR A 139 -6.89 -11.45 -3.41
N THR A 140 -6.11 -12.11 -2.54
CA THR A 140 -5.92 -13.56 -2.56
C THR A 140 -6.48 -14.24 -1.32
N LYS A 141 -6.99 -15.46 -1.49
CA LYS A 141 -7.47 -16.29 -0.39
C LYS A 141 -6.34 -16.61 0.59
N GLU A 142 -5.17 -16.92 0.06
CA GLU A 142 -3.98 -17.29 0.83
C GLU A 142 -3.53 -16.17 1.76
N GLU A 143 -3.61 -14.91 1.31
CA GLU A 143 -3.33 -13.75 2.17
C GLU A 143 -4.38 -13.61 3.28
N VAL A 144 -5.66 -13.82 2.99
CA VAL A 144 -6.73 -13.79 4.00
C VAL A 144 -6.49 -14.87 5.05
N ASP A 145 -6.24 -16.11 4.62
CA ASP A 145 -5.98 -17.23 5.52
C ASP A 145 -4.75 -16.97 6.40
N PHE A 146 -3.68 -16.42 5.86
CA PHE A 146 -2.48 -16.05 6.59
C PHE A 146 -2.74 -14.91 7.56
N LEU A 147 -3.33 -13.81 7.11
CA LEU A 147 -3.55 -12.61 7.91
C LEU A 147 -4.56 -12.83 9.04
N SER A 148 -5.56 -13.70 8.86
CA SER A 148 -6.56 -14.02 9.88
C SER A 148 -5.96 -14.75 11.10
N GLN A 149 -4.78 -15.35 10.96
CA GLN A 149 -4.03 -15.95 12.06
C GLN A 149 -3.28 -14.92 12.91
N HIS A 150 -3.15 -13.68 12.43
CA HIS A 150 -2.44 -12.60 13.10
C HIS A 150 -3.44 -11.59 13.66
N LYS A 151 -3.41 -11.43 14.99
CA LYS A 151 -4.30 -10.49 15.73
C LYS A 151 -3.48 -9.38 16.37
N GLY A 152 -4.17 -8.35 16.86
CA GLY A 152 -3.55 -7.24 17.59
C GLY A 152 -2.98 -6.17 16.68
N ASN A 153 -1.69 -6.19 16.41
CA ASN A 153 -1.03 -5.15 15.62
C ASN A 153 -1.22 -5.25 14.11
N ILE A 154 -1.79 -6.36 13.62
CA ILE A 154 -2.01 -6.58 12.19
C ILE A 154 -3.50 -6.47 11.89
N SER A 155 -3.82 -5.69 10.88
CA SER A 155 -5.17 -5.58 10.32
C SER A 155 -5.09 -5.57 8.79
N PHE A 156 -6.17 -5.87 8.12
CA PHE A 156 -6.26 -5.84 6.66
C PHE A 156 -7.66 -5.46 6.20
N GLU A 157 -7.78 -5.10 4.94
CA GLU A 157 -9.05 -4.78 4.30
C GLU A 157 -9.20 -5.53 2.98
N ILE A 158 -10.45 -5.75 2.59
CA ILE A 158 -10.84 -6.30 1.30
C ILE A 158 -11.83 -5.33 0.68
N THR A 159 -11.65 -5.00 -0.59
CA THR A 159 -12.59 -4.12 -1.29
C THR A 159 -13.82 -4.89 -1.77
N PRO A 160 -15.00 -4.26 -1.92
CA PRO A 160 -16.21 -4.94 -2.35
C PRO A 160 -16.06 -5.73 -3.65
N GLN A 161 -15.34 -5.20 -4.63
CA GLN A 161 -15.08 -5.89 -5.89
C GLN A 161 -14.26 -7.17 -5.71
N HIS A 162 -13.32 -7.21 -4.78
CA HIS A 162 -12.53 -8.42 -4.49
C HIS A 162 -13.33 -9.50 -3.75
N LEU A 163 -14.43 -9.12 -3.10
CA LEU A 163 -15.35 -10.06 -2.47
C LEU A 163 -16.34 -10.69 -3.45
N THR A 164 -16.68 -9.99 -4.53
CA THR A 164 -17.81 -10.34 -5.40
C THR A 164 -17.41 -10.72 -6.81
N ILE A 165 -16.21 -10.35 -7.24
CA ILE A 165 -15.76 -10.50 -8.62
C ILE A 165 -14.42 -11.26 -8.63
N TYR A 166 -14.35 -12.34 -9.39
CA TYR A 166 -13.13 -13.11 -9.57
C TYR A 166 -12.40 -12.72 -10.85
N ALA A 167 -11.11 -13.00 -10.91
CA ALA A 167 -10.20 -12.50 -11.93
C ALA A 167 -10.71 -12.60 -13.39
N PRO A 168 -11.22 -13.73 -13.89
CA PRO A 168 -11.73 -13.83 -15.26
C PRO A 168 -12.79 -12.79 -15.61
N VAL A 169 -13.72 -12.50 -14.70
CA VAL A 169 -14.75 -11.48 -14.92
C VAL A 169 -14.21 -10.06 -14.82
N SER A 170 -13.32 -9.80 -13.87
CA SER A 170 -12.65 -8.51 -13.69
C SER A 170 -11.93 -8.06 -14.96
N TYR A 171 -11.19 -8.98 -15.58
CA TYR A 171 -10.37 -8.66 -16.75
C TYR A 171 -11.18 -8.50 -18.05
N THR A 172 -12.38 -9.04 -18.11
CA THR A 172 -13.25 -8.92 -19.27
C THR A 172 -14.24 -7.76 -19.22
N HIS A 173 -14.65 -7.33 -18.00
CA HIS A 173 -15.78 -6.39 -17.85
C HIS A 173 -15.46 -5.12 -17.06
N LEU A 174 -14.48 -5.12 -16.16
CA LEU A 174 -14.34 -4.06 -15.15
C LEU A 174 -13.05 -3.25 -15.19
N ARG A 175 -12.05 -3.69 -15.93
CA ARG A 175 -10.73 -3.04 -15.93
C ARG A 175 -10.53 -1.87 -16.89
N ALA A 176 -11.57 -1.44 -17.55
CA ALA A 176 -11.49 -0.29 -18.46
C ALA A 176 -11.06 1.03 -17.77
N HIS A 177 -11.12 1.09 -16.44
CA HIS A 177 -10.86 2.32 -15.69
C HIS A 177 -9.53 2.34 -14.88
N GLU A 178 -8.84 1.19 -14.76
CA GLU A 178 -7.57 1.13 -14.01
C GLU A 178 -6.32 1.06 -14.90
N THR A 179 -6.49 1.07 -16.20
CA THR A 179 -5.40 0.89 -17.16
C THR A 179 -4.70 2.18 -17.59
N ASN A 180 -4.84 3.27 -16.87
CA ASN A 180 -3.95 4.40 -17.03
C ASN A 180 -2.61 4.13 -16.31
N VAL A 181 -1.96 3.07 -16.72
CA VAL A 181 -0.55 2.83 -16.41
C VAL A 181 0.17 2.76 -17.75
N ASP A 182 0.58 3.93 -18.22
CA ASP A 182 1.57 4.07 -19.29
C ASP A 182 2.90 3.42 -18.89
#